data_de9c00e4552ec18b253e9ad4fb9211e9
#
_entry.id   de9c00e4552ec18b253e9ad4fb9211e9
#
_cell.length_a   1.000
_cell.length_b   1.000
_cell.length_c   1.000
_cell.angle_alpha   90.00
_cell.angle_beta   90.00
_cell.angle_gamma   90.00
#
_symmetry.space_group_name_H-M   'P 1'
#
loop_
_entity.id
_entity.type
_entity.pdbx_description
1 polymer ?
#
loop_
_entity_poly.entity_id
_entity_poly.type
_entity_poly.pdbx_seq_one_letter_code
_entity_poly.pdbx_strand_id
1 'polypeptide(L)'
;QKPAGLFFWTKNISFFFCPFFALKETIKNNDMIQPQTLLNVADNSGARKLMCIRIIGASNRRYAHIGDVIVAVIKEAVPNMPLERSEVIRAVIVRTCKELKRDNGMIIRYDDNAAVVIDQEGNPKGTRVFGAIARELRQLNFTKIVSLAPEVL
;
A
#
# COMPACT_ATOMS: atom_id res chain seq x y z
N GLN A 1 -59.85 -23.56 22.36
CA GLN A 1 -59.25 -23.90 21.04
C GLN A 1 -58.41 -22.76 20.56
N LYS A 2 -57.21 -23.04 20.39
CA LYS A 2 -56.16 -22.01 20.38
C LYS A 2 -55.48 -21.91 19.04
N PRO A 3 -55.32 -20.76 18.45
CA PRO A 3 -54.40 -20.59 17.36
C PRO A 3 -53.00 -20.40 17.93
N ALA A 4 -52.28 -21.48 18.01
CA ALA A 4 -50.87 -21.48 18.41
C ALA A 4 -49.92 -21.18 17.23
N GLY A 5 -50.33 -20.37 16.30
CA GLY A 5 -49.58 -20.18 15.06
C GLY A 5 -49.04 -18.79 14.79
N LEU A 6 -49.24 -17.84 15.69
CA LEU A 6 -48.96 -16.45 15.35
C LEU A 6 -47.65 -15.86 15.94
N PHE A 7 -46.89 -16.65 16.66
CA PHE A 7 -45.66 -16.17 17.29
C PHE A 7 -44.37 -16.43 16.58
N PHE A 8 -44.40 -17.04 15.41
CA PHE A 8 -43.18 -17.43 14.70
C PHE A 8 -42.70 -16.43 13.65
N TRP A 9 -43.39 -15.32 13.45
CA TRP A 9 -43.10 -14.44 12.32
C TRP A 9 -42.30 -13.16 12.66
N THR A 10 -41.94 -12.96 13.89
CA THR A 10 -41.23 -11.73 14.26
C THR A 10 -39.74 -11.93 14.55
N LYS A 11 -39.23 -13.14 14.42
CA LYS A 11 -37.80 -13.39 14.73
C LYS A 11 -36.87 -13.50 13.53
N ASN A 12 -37.36 -13.41 12.31
CA ASN A 12 -36.52 -13.64 11.15
C ASN A 12 -36.16 -12.39 10.33
N ILE A 13 -36.51 -11.21 10.79
CA ILE A 13 -36.17 -9.98 10.05
C ILE A 13 -34.88 -9.33 10.55
N SER A 14 -34.39 -9.68 11.70
CA SER A 14 -33.16 -9.09 12.22
C SER A 14 -31.86 -9.79 11.80
N PHE A 15 -31.97 -10.89 11.07
CA PHE A 15 -30.77 -11.66 10.67
C PHE A 15 -30.24 -11.32 9.28
N PHE A 16 -30.94 -10.53 8.51
CA PHE A 16 -30.52 -10.18 7.15
C PHE A 16 -29.69 -8.91 7.05
N PHE A 17 -29.48 -8.19 8.15
CA PHE A 17 -28.75 -6.92 8.11
C PHE A 17 -27.31 -6.97 8.61
N CYS A 18 -26.85 -8.10 9.10
CA CYS A 18 -25.52 -8.21 9.68
C CYS A 18 -24.38 -8.80 8.83
N PRO A 19 -24.57 -9.50 7.70
CA PRO A 19 -23.39 -10.03 7.02
C PRO A 19 -22.73 -9.06 6.04
N PHE A 20 -23.36 -7.93 5.73
CA PHE A 20 -22.78 -7.03 4.74
C PHE A 20 -21.80 -6.00 5.31
N PHE A 21 -21.76 -5.85 6.62
CA PHE A 21 -20.85 -4.89 7.28
C PHE A 21 -19.62 -5.55 7.91
N ALA A 22 -19.56 -6.86 7.93
CA ALA A 22 -18.44 -7.58 8.53
C ALA A 22 -17.37 -8.04 7.52
N LEU A 23 -17.55 -7.75 6.25
CA LEU A 23 -16.53 -7.89 5.21
C LEU A 23 -15.84 -6.54 4.94
N LYS A 24 -15.52 -5.77 5.95
CA LYS A 24 -14.22 -5.14 5.95
C LYS A 24 -13.25 -6.31 6.03
N GLU A 25 -12.88 -6.79 4.87
CA GLU A 25 -11.67 -7.59 4.76
C GLU A 25 -10.64 -6.87 5.59
N THR A 26 -10.31 -7.48 6.70
CA THR A 26 -9.05 -7.20 7.36
C THR A 26 -8.04 -7.59 6.28
N ILE A 27 -7.67 -6.62 5.45
CA ILE A 27 -6.52 -6.75 4.59
C ILE A 27 -5.43 -7.10 5.59
N LYS A 28 -5.09 -8.39 5.63
CA LYS A 28 -3.94 -8.83 6.38
C LYS A 28 -2.82 -8.03 5.78
N ASN A 29 -2.40 -7.00 6.49
CA ASN A 29 -1.23 -6.23 6.12
C ASN A 29 -0.11 -7.26 6.08
N ASN A 30 0.20 -7.73 4.88
CA ASN A 30 1.31 -8.64 4.70
C ASN A 30 2.53 -7.85 5.15
N ASP A 31 3.15 -8.27 6.22
CA ASP A 31 4.32 -7.59 6.80
C ASP A 31 5.44 -7.47 5.77
N MET A 32 5.45 -8.34 4.77
CA MET A 32 6.45 -8.37 3.70
C MET A 32 5.81 -8.12 2.34
N ILE A 33 6.47 -7.31 1.52
CA ILE A 33 6.01 -6.99 0.17
C ILE A 33 6.48 -8.08 -0.78
N GLN A 34 5.52 -8.70 -1.45
CA GLN A 34 5.71 -9.76 -2.44
C GLN A 34 5.04 -9.37 -3.76
N PRO A 35 5.32 -10.07 -4.87
CA PRO A 35 4.47 -9.98 -6.05
C PRO A 35 2.99 -10.22 -5.70
N GLN A 36 2.09 -9.43 -6.29
CA GLN A 36 0.64 -9.36 -6.04
C GLN A 36 0.22 -8.69 -4.71
N THR A 37 1.14 -8.16 -3.92
CA THR A 37 0.80 -7.34 -2.75
C THR A 37 0.27 -5.98 -3.17
N LEU A 38 -0.82 -5.54 -2.54
CA LEU A 38 -1.37 -4.20 -2.71
C LEU A 38 -0.60 -3.20 -1.84
N LEU A 39 -0.22 -2.08 -2.44
CA LEU A 39 0.52 -1.00 -1.81
C LEU A 39 -0.27 0.30 -1.93
N ASN A 40 -0.17 1.13 -0.91
CA ASN A 40 -0.65 2.50 -0.99
C ASN A 40 0.36 3.38 -1.74
N VAL A 41 -0.13 4.42 -2.38
CA VAL A 41 0.72 5.42 -3.02
C VAL A 41 0.90 6.61 -2.07
N ALA A 42 2.15 6.97 -1.83
CA ALA A 42 2.50 8.06 -0.92
C ALA A 42 2.72 9.40 -1.62
N ASP A 43 2.45 9.50 -2.91
CA ASP A 43 2.65 10.72 -3.69
C ASP A 43 1.32 11.28 -4.26
N ASN A 44 1.40 12.44 -4.89
CA ASN A 44 0.29 13.11 -5.55
C ASN A 44 0.26 12.89 -7.07
N SER A 45 0.85 11.80 -7.57
CA SER A 45 0.89 11.49 -9.01
C SER A 45 -0.47 11.11 -9.62
N GLY A 46 -1.46 10.80 -8.79
CA GLY A 46 -2.80 10.42 -9.20
C GLY A 46 -3.14 8.94 -8.97
N ALA A 47 -2.16 8.09 -8.76
CA ALA A 47 -2.42 6.72 -8.34
C ALA A 47 -2.77 6.67 -6.85
N ARG A 48 -3.67 5.78 -6.45
CA ARG A 48 -4.03 5.53 -5.04
C ARG A 48 -3.54 4.19 -4.55
N LYS A 49 -3.73 3.14 -5.34
CA LYS A 49 -3.29 1.79 -5.00
C LYS A 49 -2.53 1.16 -6.14
N LEU A 50 -1.44 0.54 -5.79
CA LEU A 50 -0.58 -0.23 -6.69
C LEU A 50 -0.61 -1.70 -6.32
N MET A 51 -0.48 -2.56 -7.30
CA MET A 51 -0.22 -3.99 -7.10
C MET A 51 1.19 -4.30 -7.59
N CYS A 52 2.03 -4.82 -6.72
CA CYS A 52 3.37 -5.26 -7.10
C CYS A 52 3.29 -6.44 -8.06
N ILE A 53 3.99 -6.36 -9.19
CA ILE A 53 4.13 -7.46 -10.14
C ILE A 53 5.46 -8.14 -9.95
N ARG A 54 6.55 -7.36 -9.93
CA ARG A 54 7.92 -7.87 -9.87
C ARG A 54 8.82 -6.92 -9.10
N ILE A 55 9.80 -7.49 -8.44
CA ILE A 55 10.86 -6.76 -7.75
C ILE A 55 12.08 -6.71 -8.65
N ILE A 56 12.62 -5.53 -8.88
CA ILE A 56 13.82 -5.33 -9.70
C ILE A 56 15.06 -5.51 -8.81
N GLY A 57 16.09 -6.12 -9.34
CA GLY A 57 17.41 -6.19 -8.70
C GLY A 57 18.05 -7.58 -8.62
N ALA A 58 17.26 -8.65 -8.58
CA ALA A 58 17.79 -10.02 -8.66
C ALA A 58 16.75 -10.98 -9.19
N SER A 59 17.17 -12.01 -9.91
CA SER A 59 16.27 -12.97 -10.58
C SER A 59 15.41 -13.79 -9.61
N ASN A 60 15.86 -13.98 -8.37
CA ASN A 60 15.17 -14.82 -7.38
C ASN A 60 14.67 -14.05 -6.14
N ARG A 61 14.50 -12.75 -6.25
CA ARG A 61 14.04 -11.94 -5.10
C ARG A 61 12.56 -12.13 -4.88
N ARG A 62 12.20 -12.69 -3.72
CA ARG A 62 10.80 -12.93 -3.33
C ARG A 62 10.18 -11.77 -2.59
N TYR A 63 10.98 -11.03 -1.83
CA TYR A 63 10.52 -9.98 -0.92
C TYR A 63 11.20 -8.66 -1.25
N ALA A 64 10.43 -7.60 -1.17
CA ALA A 64 10.93 -6.25 -1.33
C ALA A 64 11.04 -5.54 0.02
N HIS A 65 12.10 -4.78 0.18
CA HIS A 65 12.38 -3.96 1.35
C HIS A 65 12.30 -2.47 0.99
N ILE A 66 12.45 -1.63 2.00
CA ILE A 66 12.51 -0.18 1.81
C ILE A 66 13.65 0.18 0.85
N GLY A 67 13.35 1.04 -0.12
CA GLY A 67 14.30 1.46 -1.13
C GLY A 67 14.43 0.54 -2.34
N ASP A 68 13.72 -0.58 -2.37
CA ASP A 68 13.69 -1.44 -3.54
C ASP A 68 12.79 -0.85 -4.63
N VAL A 69 13.24 -0.97 -5.87
CA VAL A 69 12.45 -0.61 -7.04
C VAL A 69 11.61 -1.81 -7.47
N ILE A 70 10.34 -1.57 -7.65
CA ILE A 70 9.37 -2.58 -8.10
C ILE A 70 8.70 -2.16 -9.39
N VAL A 71 8.23 -3.13 -10.15
CA VAL A 71 7.26 -2.94 -11.22
C VAL A 71 5.87 -3.20 -10.65
N ALA A 72 4.98 -2.25 -10.84
CA ALA A 72 3.64 -2.33 -10.29
C ALA A 72 2.58 -1.91 -11.32
N VAL A 73 1.36 -2.36 -11.11
CA VAL A 73 0.17 -1.95 -11.88
C VAL A 73 -0.72 -1.08 -11.00
N ILE A 74 -1.23 -0.01 -11.58
CA ILE A 74 -2.19 0.87 -10.93
C ILE A 74 -3.56 0.17 -10.86
N LYS A 75 -4.05 -0.06 -9.66
CA LYS A 75 -5.38 -0.64 -9.42
C LYS A 75 -6.45 0.41 -9.22
N GLU A 76 -6.11 1.48 -8.53
CA GLU A 76 -7.00 2.62 -8.29
C GLU A 76 -6.25 3.91 -8.64
N ALA A 77 -6.86 4.73 -9.47
CA ALA A 77 -6.36 6.05 -9.85
C ALA A 77 -7.44 7.11 -9.67
N VAL A 78 -7.01 8.34 -9.42
CA VAL A 78 -7.91 9.50 -9.40
C VAL A 78 -8.23 9.90 -10.84
N PRO A 79 -9.50 10.13 -11.20
CA PRO A 79 -9.86 10.64 -12.53
C PRO A 79 -9.25 12.02 -12.74
N ASN A 80 -8.97 12.37 -14.01
CA ASN A 80 -8.37 13.64 -14.45
C ASN A 80 -6.90 13.85 -14.04
N MET A 81 -6.19 12.82 -13.69
CA MET A 81 -4.76 12.82 -13.43
C MET A 81 -3.99 12.10 -14.56
N PRO A 82 -2.68 12.36 -14.71
CA PRO A 82 -1.89 11.80 -15.82
C PRO A 82 -1.73 10.28 -15.77
N LEU A 83 -1.91 9.66 -14.61
CA LEU A 83 -1.81 8.22 -14.45
C LEU A 83 -3.18 7.55 -14.51
N GLU A 84 -3.29 6.53 -15.35
CA GLU A 84 -4.52 5.79 -15.55
C GLU A 84 -4.51 4.42 -14.85
N ARG A 85 -5.71 3.89 -14.65
CA ARG A 85 -5.88 2.53 -14.13
C ARG A 85 -5.31 1.50 -15.12
N SER A 86 -4.74 0.43 -14.60
CA SER A 86 -4.11 -0.67 -15.35
C SER A 86 -2.80 -0.31 -16.06
N GLU A 87 -2.27 0.89 -15.85
CA GLU A 87 -0.94 1.26 -16.34
C GLU A 87 0.17 0.54 -15.54
N VAL A 88 1.19 0.07 -16.24
CA VAL A 88 2.39 -0.53 -15.63
C VAL A 88 3.43 0.55 -15.40
N ILE A 89 3.83 0.70 -14.16
CA ILE A 89 4.76 1.75 -13.73
C ILE A 89 5.88 1.20 -12.85
N ARG A 90 6.93 1.98 -12.67
CA ARG A 90 7.95 1.72 -11.67
C ARG A 90 7.68 2.51 -10.41
N ALA A 91 7.94 1.89 -9.27
CA ALA A 91 7.78 2.54 -7.97
C ALA A 91 8.89 2.12 -7.01
N VAL A 92 9.20 3.00 -6.06
CA VAL A 92 10.15 2.74 -4.97
C VAL A 92 9.37 2.58 -3.68
N ILE A 93 9.70 1.57 -2.90
CA ILE A 93 9.09 1.34 -1.60
C ILE A 93 9.66 2.31 -0.58
N VAL A 94 8.80 3.08 0.06
CA VAL A 94 9.18 4.09 1.07
C VAL A 94 8.80 3.70 2.48
N ARG A 95 7.77 2.87 2.64
CA ARG A 95 7.29 2.37 3.94
C ARG A 95 6.94 0.89 3.85
N THR A 96 7.22 0.16 4.90
CA THR A 96 6.83 -1.24 5.04
C THR A 96 6.27 -1.51 6.43
N CYS A 97 5.31 -2.44 6.51
CA CYS A 97 4.82 -2.93 7.80
C CYS A 97 5.85 -3.81 8.52
N LYS A 98 6.85 -4.31 7.80
CA LYS A 98 7.92 -5.09 8.42
C LYS A 98 8.86 -4.19 9.21
N GLU A 99 9.32 -4.70 10.32
CA GLU A 99 10.29 -4.04 11.18
C GLU A 99 11.64 -3.82 10.48
N LEU A 100 12.12 -2.59 10.54
CA LEU A 100 13.46 -2.21 10.10
C LEU A 100 14.34 -2.03 11.33
N LYS A 101 15.33 -2.88 11.48
CA LYS A 101 16.35 -2.76 12.52
C LYS A 101 17.48 -1.86 12.04
N ARG A 102 17.86 -0.90 12.88
CA ARG A 102 19.00 -0.02 12.65
C ARG A 102 20.17 -0.40 13.54
N ASP A 103 21.37 0.03 13.17
CA ASP A 103 22.62 -0.24 13.90
C ASP A 103 22.61 0.33 15.32
N ASN A 104 21.82 1.38 15.55
CA ASN A 104 21.63 1.98 16.88
C ASN A 104 20.76 1.14 17.84
N GLY A 105 20.30 -0.02 17.42
CA GLY A 105 19.36 -0.85 18.19
C GLY A 105 17.91 -0.37 18.13
N MET A 106 17.61 0.71 17.42
CA MET A 106 16.22 1.17 17.19
C MET A 106 15.53 0.31 16.14
N ILE A 107 14.27 0.04 16.40
CA ILE A 107 13.39 -0.69 15.47
C ILE A 107 12.31 0.27 15.00
N ILE A 108 12.16 0.40 13.69
CA ILE A 108 11.11 1.22 13.07
C ILE A 108 10.16 0.32 12.33
N ARG A 109 8.87 0.54 12.53
CA ARG A 109 7.78 -0.13 11.84
C ARG A 109 6.76 0.91 11.40
N TYR A 110 6.29 0.80 10.17
CA TYR A 110 5.20 1.63 9.66
C TYR A 110 3.89 0.85 9.71
N ASP A 111 2.77 1.58 9.73
CA ASP A 111 1.44 0.98 9.78
C ASP A 111 0.98 0.47 8.43
N ASP A 112 1.57 0.96 7.35
CA ASP A 112 1.20 0.63 5.98
C ASP A 112 2.41 0.34 5.08
N ASN A 113 2.14 -0.35 4.00
CA ASN A 113 3.08 -0.51 2.89
C ASN A 113 2.79 0.59 1.87
N ALA A 114 3.76 1.45 1.60
CA ALA A 114 3.61 2.54 0.65
C ALA A 114 4.78 2.64 -0.31
N ALA A 115 4.48 3.09 -1.51
CA ALA A 115 5.44 3.31 -2.57
C ALA A 115 5.25 4.68 -3.21
N VAL A 116 6.31 5.18 -3.84
CA VAL A 116 6.32 6.41 -4.63
C VAL A 116 6.56 6.05 -6.09
N VAL A 117 5.78 6.63 -6.98
CA VAL A 117 5.90 6.41 -8.43
C VAL A 117 7.13 7.12 -8.95
N ILE A 118 7.96 6.41 -9.69
CA ILE A 118 9.19 6.93 -10.29
C ILE A 118 9.21 6.74 -11.81
N ASP A 119 10.02 7.55 -12.47
CA ASP A 119 10.35 7.40 -13.88
C ASP A 119 11.46 6.35 -14.10
N GLN A 120 11.82 6.13 -15.35
CA GLN A 120 12.91 5.23 -15.72
C GLN A 120 14.26 5.69 -15.17
N GLU A 121 14.44 6.99 -14.97
CA GLU A 121 15.65 7.60 -14.42
C GLU A 121 15.71 7.59 -12.88
N GLY A 122 14.65 7.12 -12.21
CA GLY A 122 14.55 7.12 -10.74
C GLY A 122 14.03 8.43 -10.13
N ASN A 123 13.54 9.36 -10.95
CA ASN A 123 12.94 10.59 -10.45
C ASN A 123 11.48 10.38 -10.07
N PRO A 124 11.01 10.97 -8.96
CA PRO A 124 9.60 10.91 -8.61
C PRO A 124 8.73 11.65 -9.63
N LYS A 125 7.62 11.05 -10.03
CA LYS A 125 6.62 11.71 -10.89
C LYS A 125 5.79 12.73 -10.15
N GLY A 126 5.54 12.49 -8.87
CA GLY A 126 4.80 13.41 -8.00
C GLY A 126 5.67 14.57 -7.51
N THR A 127 5.02 15.67 -7.13
CA THR A 127 5.67 16.85 -6.57
C THR A 127 5.72 16.85 -5.05
N ARG A 128 4.92 16.03 -4.39
CA ARG A 128 4.85 15.90 -2.93
C ARG A 128 4.75 14.46 -2.51
N VAL A 129 5.38 14.13 -1.40
CA VAL A 129 5.27 12.84 -0.75
C VAL A 129 4.51 13.01 0.57
N PHE A 130 3.55 12.13 0.83
CA PHE A 130 2.73 12.16 2.02
C PHE A 130 3.26 11.20 3.09
N GLY A 131 3.26 11.67 4.32
CA GLY A 131 3.67 10.89 5.47
C GLY A 131 5.18 10.75 5.62
N ALA A 132 5.59 9.98 6.62
CA ALA A 132 6.98 9.73 6.91
C ALA A 132 7.61 8.73 5.94
N ILE A 133 8.87 8.91 5.65
CA ILE A 133 9.68 7.98 4.86
C ILE A 133 10.91 7.55 5.65
N ALA A 134 11.51 6.45 5.24
CA ALA A 134 12.73 5.96 5.86
C ALA A 134 13.97 6.73 5.38
N ARG A 135 14.89 7.00 6.31
CA ARG A 135 16.16 7.69 6.02
C ARG A 135 17.07 6.89 5.07
N GLU A 136 16.92 5.59 5.03
CA GLU A 136 17.69 4.68 4.19
C GLU A 136 17.58 5.00 2.69
N LEU A 137 16.50 5.64 2.27
CA LEU A 137 16.34 6.11 0.88
C LEU A 137 17.41 7.11 0.45
N ARG A 138 17.95 7.90 1.37
CA ARG A 138 19.06 8.83 1.10
C ARG A 138 20.34 8.09 0.71
N GLN A 139 20.62 6.97 1.37
CA GLN A 139 21.80 6.14 1.08
C GLN A 139 21.68 5.41 -0.25
N LEU A 140 20.46 5.16 -0.71
CA LEU A 140 20.15 4.48 -1.97
C LEU A 140 19.99 5.43 -3.17
N ASN A 141 20.48 6.68 -3.04
CA ASN A 141 20.45 7.71 -4.09
C ASN A 141 19.05 8.26 -4.46
N PHE A 142 18.03 8.03 -3.64
CA PHE A 142 16.71 8.63 -3.82
C PHE A 142 16.58 9.99 -3.09
N THR A 143 17.58 10.85 -3.23
CA THR A 143 17.63 12.16 -2.54
C THR A 143 16.48 13.08 -2.92
N LYS A 144 16.00 13.01 -4.15
CA LYS A 144 14.84 13.80 -4.61
C LYS A 144 13.55 13.41 -3.87
N ILE A 145 13.33 12.12 -3.62
CA ILE A 145 12.18 11.64 -2.83
C ILE A 145 12.28 12.12 -1.39
N VAL A 146 13.48 12.06 -0.82
CA VAL A 146 13.72 12.52 0.56
C VAL A 146 13.46 14.02 0.70
N SER A 147 13.84 14.83 -0.29
CA SER A 147 13.60 16.27 -0.27
C SER A 147 12.11 16.66 -0.38
N LEU A 148 11.30 15.82 -1.01
CA LEU A 148 9.85 16.04 -1.16
C LEU A 148 9.05 15.57 0.05
N ALA A 149 9.63 14.77 0.92
CA ALA A 149 8.94 14.24 2.08
C ALA A 149 8.87 15.26 3.22
N PRO A 150 7.72 15.36 3.92
CA PRO A 150 7.58 16.25 5.06
C PRO A 150 8.34 15.77 6.29
N GLU A 151 8.54 14.46 6.43
CA GLU A 151 9.19 13.85 7.57
C GLU A 151 10.05 12.66 7.13
N VAL A 152 11.26 12.59 7.66
CA VAL A 152 12.23 11.52 7.40
C VAL A 152 12.63 10.88 8.73
N LEU A 153 12.29 9.62 8.89
CA LEU A 153 12.56 8.86 10.12
C LEU A 153 13.81 7.99 10.01
#